data_4ff094c3d57359700d04029cce478d0f
#
_entry.id   4ff094c3d57359700d04029cce478d0f
#
_cell.length_a   1.000
_cell.length_b   1.000
_cell.length_c   1.000
_cell.angle_alpha   90.00
_cell.angle_beta   90.00
_cell.angle_gamma   90.00
#
_symmetry.space_group_name_H-M   'P 1'
#
loop_
_entity.id
_entity.type
_entity.pdbx_description
1 polymer ?
#
loop_
_entity_poly.entity_id
_entity_poly.type
_entity_poly.pdbx_seq_one_letter_code
_entity_poly.pdbx_strand_id
1 'polypeptide(L)' 'NHFISKLSDADMENSETQVWLDFALSCKYLEESIHSNLSSEISEIGRILNFMILNPEKFGSNSKPKL' A
#
# COMPACT_ATOMS: atom_id res chain seq x y z
N ASN A 1 -8.52 2.39 -16.29
CA ASN A 1 -8.22 0.99 -16.50
C ASN A 1 -8.40 0.22 -15.22
N HIS A 2 -8.92 -0.98 -15.35
CA HIS A 2 -9.28 -1.78 -14.19
C HIS A 2 -8.09 -2.09 -13.29
N PHE A 3 -6.95 -2.38 -13.89
CA PHE A 3 -5.75 -2.69 -13.13
C PHE A 3 -5.32 -1.48 -12.28
N ILE A 4 -5.28 -0.31 -12.88
CA ILE A 4 -4.91 0.91 -12.17
C ILE A 4 -5.94 1.21 -11.07
N SER A 5 -7.21 1.00 -11.38
CA SER A 5 -8.26 1.24 -10.41
C SER A 5 -8.09 0.35 -9.18
N LYS A 6 -7.74 -0.91 -9.40
CA LYS A 6 -7.52 -1.83 -8.30
C LYS A 6 -6.29 -1.46 -7.48
N LEU A 7 -5.24 -1.02 -8.15
CA LEU A 7 -4.04 -0.58 -7.44
C LEU A 7 -4.32 0.66 -6.60
N SER A 8 -5.12 1.58 -7.14
CA SER A 8 -5.47 2.78 -6.39
C SER A 8 -6.31 2.45 -5.17
N ASP A 9 -7.22 1.50 -5.30
CA ASP A 9 -8.01 1.04 -4.16
C ASP A 9 -7.10 0.43 -3.09
N ALA A 10 -6.15 -0.38 -3.51
CA ALA A 10 -5.21 -1.00 -2.57
C ALA A 10 -4.38 0.06 -1.85
N ASP A 11 -3.96 1.09 -2.56
CA ASP A 11 -3.16 2.15 -1.97
C ASP A 11 -3.99 2.93 -0.94
N MET A 12 -5.26 3.16 -1.24
CA MET A 12 -6.15 3.83 -0.32
C MET A 12 -6.34 3.01 0.95
N GLU A 13 -6.55 1.69 0.81
CA GLU A 13 -6.70 0.82 1.96
C GLU A 13 -5.43 0.77 2.79
N ASN A 14 -4.28 0.78 2.12
CA ASN A 14 -3.00 0.80 2.78
C ASN A 14 -2.85 2.06 3.63
N SER A 15 -3.26 3.19 3.10
CA SER A 15 -3.20 4.46 3.82
C SER A 15 -4.14 4.46 5.02
N GLU A 16 -5.32 3.88 4.87
CA GLU A 16 -6.27 3.79 5.97
C GLU A 16 -5.73 2.92 7.08
N THR A 17 -5.00 1.88 6.73
CA THR A 17 -4.39 1.02 7.73
C THR A 17 -3.41 1.82 8.59
N GLN A 18 -2.65 2.72 7.97
CA GLN A 18 -1.73 3.57 8.72
C GLN A 18 -2.48 4.44 9.72
N VAL A 19 -3.62 4.98 9.32
CA VAL A 19 -4.44 5.80 10.21
C VAL A 19 -4.89 4.99 11.41
N TRP A 20 -5.33 3.75 11.18
CA TRP A 20 -5.77 2.90 12.30
C TRP A 20 -4.62 2.52 13.21
N LEU A 21 -3.42 2.29 12.67
CA LEU A 21 -2.26 2.01 13.49
C LEU A 21 -1.89 3.20 14.36
N ASP A 22 -1.95 4.40 13.78
CA ASP A 22 -1.65 5.61 14.54
C ASP A 22 -2.67 5.80 15.67
N PHE A 23 -3.92 5.50 15.38
CA PHE A 23 -4.97 5.59 16.39
C PHE A 23 -4.74 4.57 17.49
N ALA A 24 -4.38 3.35 17.14
CA ALA A 24 -4.13 2.31 18.12
C ALA A 24 -2.95 2.67 19.03
N LEU A 25 -1.92 3.27 18.46
CA LEU A 25 -0.79 3.72 19.26
C LEU A 25 -1.23 4.82 20.22
N SER A 26 -2.00 5.77 19.71
CA SER A 26 -2.48 6.89 20.50
C SER A 26 -3.34 6.42 21.69
N CYS A 27 -4.11 5.36 21.49
CA CYS A 27 -4.94 4.79 22.53
C CYS A 27 -4.21 3.78 23.40
N LYS A 28 -2.94 3.57 23.13
CA LYS A 28 -2.10 2.65 23.88
C LYS A 28 -2.51 1.20 23.75
N TYR A 29 -3.13 0.87 22.65
CA TYR A 29 -3.43 -0.53 22.32
C TYR A 29 -2.27 -1.19 21.60
N LEU A 30 -1.24 -0.43 21.23
CA LEU A 30 -0.16 -0.92 20.41
C LEU A 30 1.15 -0.34 20.96
N GLU A 31 2.17 -1.17 21.08
CA GLU A 31 3.48 -0.68 21.52
C GLU A 31 4.17 0.08 20.38
N GLU A 32 5.02 1.02 20.78
CA GLU A 32 5.71 1.87 19.81
C GLU A 32 6.57 1.06 18.84
N SER A 33 7.26 0.03 19.32
CA SER A 33 8.11 -0.75 18.45
C SER A 33 7.30 -1.49 17.39
N ILE A 34 6.15 -2.01 17.79
CA ILE A 34 5.28 -2.71 16.85
C ILE A 34 4.69 -1.72 15.85
N HIS A 35 4.25 -0.56 16.34
CA HIS A 35 3.74 0.48 15.46
C HIS A 35 4.78 0.88 14.44
N SER A 36 6.02 1.07 14.88
CA SER A 36 7.11 1.49 14.01
C SER A 36 7.38 0.44 12.93
N ASN A 37 7.42 -0.84 13.32
CA ASN A 37 7.67 -1.91 12.37
C ASN A 37 6.56 -2.02 11.34
N LEU A 38 5.31 -1.98 11.78
CA LEU A 38 4.18 -2.08 10.87
C LEU A 38 4.09 -0.85 9.96
N SER A 39 4.38 0.33 10.50
CA SER A 39 4.37 1.55 9.69
C SER A 39 5.42 1.49 8.60
N SER A 40 6.58 0.92 8.91
CA SER A 40 7.63 0.77 7.92
C SER A 40 7.19 -0.15 6.79
N GLU A 41 6.49 -1.24 7.13
CA GLU A 41 5.99 -2.16 6.11
C GLU A 41 4.91 -1.52 5.26
N ILE A 42 4.03 -0.74 5.89
CA ILE A 42 2.98 -0.03 5.15
C ILE A 42 3.58 0.97 4.18
N SER A 43 4.61 1.68 4.62
CA SER A 43 5.32 2.62 3.75
C SER A 43 5.92 1.91 2.55
N GLU A 44 6.52 0.76 2.79
CA GLU A 44 7.14 0.00 1.71
C GLU A 44 6.10 -0.49 0.71
N ILE A 45 4.96 -0.98 1.22
CA ILE A 45 3.87 -1.42 0.35
C ILE A 45 3.36 -0.25 -0.47
N GLY A 46 3.20 0.92 0.16
CA GLY A 46 2.74 2.11 -0.55
C GLY A 46 3.70 2.50 -1.67
N ARG A 47 5.00 2.41 -1.40
CA ARG A 47 6.01 2.73 -2.40
C ARG A 47 5.90 1.78 -3.60
N ILE A 48 5.70 0.50 -3.33
CA ILE A 48 5.58 -0.50 -4.38
C ILE A 48 4.31 -0.27 -5.20
N LEU A 49 3.18 -0.04 -4.52
CA LEU A 49 1.92 0.22 -5.20
C LEU A 49 2.03 1.44 -6.09
N ASN A 50 2.65 2.49 -5.59
CA ASN A 50 2.80 3.70 -6.37
C ASN A 50 3.67 3.46 -7.60
N PHE A 51 4.72 2.68 -7.45
CA PHE A 51 5.57 2.34 -8.58
C PHE A 51 4.77 1.60 -9.65
N MET A 52 3.92 0.67 -9.22
CA MET A 52 3.11 -0.10 -10.17
C MET A 52 2.08 0.79 -10.86
N ILE A 53 1.50 1.74 -10.14
CA ILE A 53 0.54 2.66 -10.72
C ILE A 53 1.20 3.52 -11.79
N LEU A 54 2.42 3.94 -11.53
CA LEU A 54 3.14 4.81 -12.47
C LEU A 54 3.75 4.04 -13.62
N ASN A 55 3.85 2.73 -13.50
CA ASN A 55 4.47 1.91 -14.53
C ASN A 55 3.59 0.70 -14.86
N PRO A 56 2.34 0.95 -15.25
CA PRO A 56 1.41 -0.16 -15.45
C PRO A 56 1.81 -1.09 -16.57
N GLU A 57 2.59 -0.61 -17.51
CA GLU A 57 3.01 -1.44 -18.63
C GLU A 57 3.95 -2.55 -18.19
N LYS A 58 4.52 -2.46 -17.00
CA LYS A 58 5.40 -3.49 -16.46
C LYS A 58 4.64 -4.53 -15.65
N PHE A 59 3.36 -4.27 -15.39
CA PHE A 59 2.56 -5.12 -14.54
C PHE A 59 1.16 -5.24 -15.13
N GLY A 60 0.41 -6.16 -14.62
CA GLY A 60 -1.00 -6.24 -14.97
C GLY A 60 -1.24 -6.52 -16.45
N SER A 61 -2.43 -6.14 -16.87
CA SER A 61 -2.88 -6.51 -18.21
C SER A 61 -2.12 -5.82 -19.32
N ASN A 62 -1.54 -4.67 -19.04
CA ASN A 62 -0.83 -3.95 -20.08
C ASN A 62 0.58 -4.45 -20.29
N SER A 63 1.04 -5.30 -19.40
CA SER A 63 2.38 -5.82 -19.51
C SER A 63 2.41 -7.22 -20.06
N LYS A 64 1.24 -7.73 -20.51
CA LYS A 64 1.20 -9.09 -20.90
C LYS A 64 2.03 -9.31 -22.12
N PRO A 65 2.59 -10.48 -22.20
CA PRO A 65 3.48 -10.80 -23.33
C PRO A 65 2.65 -10.84 -24.56
N LYS A 66 3.26 -10.58 -25.56
CA LYS A 66 2.62 -10.67 -26.74
C LYS A 66 2.55 -11.99 -27.17
N LEU A 67 2.75 -12.68 -26.81
CA LEU A 67 2.60 -13.95 -27.16
C LEU A 67 2.74 -14.29 -27.99
#